data_18f1d6349aa1b12e7cc307efe0dd5502
#
_entry.id   18f1d6349aa1b12e7cc307efe0dd5502
#
_cell.length_a   1.000
_cell.length_b   1.000
_cell.length_c   1.000
_cell.angle_alpha   90.00
_cell.angle_beta   90.00
_cell.angle_gamma   90.00
#
_symmetry.space_group_name_H-M   'P 1'
#
loop_
_entity.id
_entity.type
_entity.pdbx_description
1 polymer ?
#
loop_
_entity_poly.entity_id
_entity_poly.type
_entity_poly.pdbx_seq_one_letter_code
_entity_poly.pdbx_strand_id
1 'polypeptide(L)'
;YQYGLTGTFALMVGFAIGLPPLWNVESGESRVGVFGLMDQGSNNGRGLIPAPPTAWSRIYAGWEAPVEPDFNSEMHLPLRDDGNIIKIPITDQEYYLIENRSNHVRPGVSIDSIRYLIGSVSNSDTYPSYSEILQDSSGIEKDINGVIVSVPNYDIGFPASGLLIWDIDDVIISYSIDGYGRCLINKGRGR
;
A
#
# COMPACT_ATOMS: atom_id res chain seq x y z
N TYR A 1 -0.88 -24.73 -1.72
CA TYR A 1 -0.53 -23.29 -1.48
C TYR A 1 -0.96 -22.51 -2.71
N GLN A 2 -1.87 -21.55 -2.53
CA GLN A 2 -2.33 -20.67 -3.61
C GLN A 2 -1.51 -19.37 -3.57
N TYR A 3 -0.90 -19.00 -4.70
CA TYR A 3 -0.27 -17.71 -4.93
C TYR A 3 -1.12 -16.94 -5.92
N GLY A 4 -1.41 -15.68 -5.62
CA GLY A 4 -2.07 -14.78 -6.54
C GLY A 4 -1.08 -14.14 -7.49
N LEU A 5 -1.47 -13.95 -8.74
CA LEU A 5 -0.69 -13.18 -9.71
C LEU A 5 -1.12 -11.71 -9.76
N THR A 6 -2.20 -11.34 -9.06
CA THR A 6 -2.76 -9.98 -9.05
C THR A 6 -1.71 -8.94 -8.72
N GLY A 7 -0.94 -9.15 -7.63
CA GLY A 7 0.10 -8.22 -7.22
C GLY A 7 1.24 -8.12 -8.23
N THR A 8 1.64 -9.24 -8.83
CA THR A 8 2.67 -9.24 -9.88
C THR A 8 2.19 -8.45 -11.11
N PHE A 9 0.97 -8.70 -11.57
CA PHE A 9 0.42 -7.96 -12.71
C PHE A 9 0.23 -6.47 -12.39
N ALA A 10 -0.27 -6.13 -11.20
CA ALA A 10 -0.42 -4.74 -10.78
C ALA A 10 0.93 -4.01 -10.73
N LEU A 11 1.98 -4.65 -10.21
CA LEU A 11 3.35 -4.13 -10.21
C LEU A 11 3.86 -3.90 -11.64
N MET A 12 3.68 -4.88 -12.55
CA MET A 12 4.11 -4.76 -13.95
C MET A 12 3.36 -3.65 -14.69
N VAL A 13 2.06 -3.51 -14.44
CA VAL A 13 1.27 -2.39 -14.98
C VAL A 13 1.79 -1.07 -14.43
N GLY A 14 2.10 -1.01 -13.12
CA GLY A 14 2.73 0.16 -12.50
C GLY A 14 4.00 0.60 -13.26
N PHE A 15 4.91 -0.33 -13.55
CA PHE A 15 6.09 -0.03 -14.37
C PHE A 15 5.73 0.41 -15.79
N ALA A 16 4.77 -0.25 -16.43
CA ALA A 16 4.37 0.08 -17.80
C ALA A 16 3.80 1.50 -17.94
N ILE A 17 3.16 2.02 -16.88
CA ILE A 17 2.63 3.40 -16.84
C ILE A 17 3.63 4.41 -16.25
N GLY A 18 4.86 3.98 -15.93
CA GLY A 18 5.95 4.87 -15.52
C GLY A 18 6.10 5.06 -14.01
N LEU A 19 5.41 4.27 -13.17
CA LEU A 19 5.68 4.31 -11.73
C LEU A 19 7.06 3.72 -11.43
N PRO A 20 7.90 4.43 -10.67
CA PRO A 20 9.22 3.93 -10.31
C PRO A 20 9.17 2.87 -9.22
N PRO A 21 10.18 1.97 -9.16
CA PRO A 21 10.37 1.10 -8.01
C PRO A 21 10.65 1.91 -6.75
N LEU A 22 10.07 1.49 -5.63
CA LEU A 22 10.29 2.12 -4.32
C LEU A 22 11.21 1.29 -3.40
N TRP A 23 11.87 0.29 -3.94
CA TRP A 23 12.96 -0.42 -3.28
C TRP A 23 14.32 0.03 -3.84
N ASN A 24 15.39 -0.28 -3.11
CA ASN A 24 16.73 -0.07 -3.63
C ASN A 24 17.02 -1.08 -4.76
N VAL A 25 17.10 -0.59 -5.99
CA VAL A 25 17.27 -1.43 -7.19
C VAL A 25 18.66 -2.11 -7.29
N GLU A 26 19.66 -1.63 -6.55
CA GLU A 26 21.00 -2.22 -6.54
C GLU A 26 21.11 -3.35 -5.50
N SER A 27 20.60 -3.11 -4.29
CA SER A 27 20.66 -4.08 -3.20
C SER A 27 19.44 -5.00 -3.12
N GLY A 28 18.33 -4.64 -3.76
CA GLY A 28 17.03 -5.30 -3.62
C GLY A 28 16.35 -5.02 -2.28
N GLU A 29 16.91 -4.12 -1.47
CA GLU A 29 16.39 -3.81 -0.14
C GLU A 29 15.10 -2.99 -0.22
N SER A 30 14.07 -3.47 0.45
CA SER A 30 12.79 -2.78 0.56
C SER A 30 12.92 -1.46 1.32
N ARG A 31 12.18 -0.43 0.92
CA ARG A 31 12.21 0.91 1.52
C ARG A 31 10.86 1.37 2.05
N VAL A 32 9.78 1.08 1.34
CA VAL A 32 8.42 1.41 1.79
C VAL A 32 7.67 0.17 2.28
N GLY A 33 8.27 -1.00 2.14
CA GLY A 33 7.76 -2.25 2.68
C GLY A 33 6.43 -2.68 2.08
N VAL A 34 5.63 -3.28 2.93
CA VAL A 34 4.31 -3.85 2.58
C VAL A 34 3.23 -2.79 2.30
N PHE A 35 3.53 -1.51 2.52
CA PHE A 35 2.58 -0.41 2.43
C PHE A 35 2.45 0.19 1.03
N GLY A 36 3.28 -0.24 0.07
CA GLY A 36 3.26 0.30 -1.29
C GLY A 36 3.37 -0.77 -2.37
N LEU A 37 2.53 -0.67 -3.41
CA LEU A 37 2.51 -1.58 -4.56
C LEU A 37 3.89 -1.70 -5.22
N MET A 38 4.58 -0.57 -5.38
CA MET A 38 5.88 -0.52 -6.08
C MET A 38 7.06 -1.00 -5.22
N ASP A 39 6.78 -1.75 -4.14
CA ASP A 39 7.72 -2.44 -3.27
C ASP A 39 7.12 -3.78 -2.80
N GLN A 40 7.36 -4.22 -1.58
CA GLN A 40 6.90 -5.49 -1.01
C GLN A 40 5.36 -5.59 -0.93
N GLY A 41 4.65 -4.47 -0.97
CA GLY A 41 3.18 -4.44 -0.96
C GLY A 41 2.54 -5.20 -2.14
N SER A 42 3.25 -5.39 -3.25
CA SER A 42 2.81 -6.27 -4.34
C SER A 42 2.64 -7.73 -3.91
N ASN A 43 3.32 -8.16 -2.86
CA ASN A 43 3.29 -9.52 -2.34
C ASN A 43 2.27 -9.75 -1.21
N ASN A 44 1.52 -8.71 -0.80
CA ASN A 44 0.54 -8.83 0.27
C ASN A 44 -0.48 -9.92 0.00
N GLY A 45 -0.83 -10.67 1.05
CA GLY A 45 -1.71 -11.82 0.91
C GLY A 45 -1.22 -12.86 -0.10
N ARG A 46 0.11 -13.03 -0.24
CA ARG A 46 0.75 -13.88 -1.27
C ARG A 46 0.41 -13.43 -2.69
N GLY A 47 0.33 -12.13 -2.91
CA GLY A 47 0.00 -11.52 -4.20
C GLY A 47 -1.49 -11.52 -4.55
N LEU A 48 -2.37 -11.95 -3.64
CA LEU A 48 -3.82 -11.92 -3.86
C LEU A 48 -4.44 -10.54 -3.60
N ILE A 49 -3.88 -9.82 -2.63
CA ILE A 49 -4.37 -8.51 -2.16
C ILE A 49 -3.21 -7.52 -2.11
N PRO A 50 -2.65 -7.13 -3.26
CA PRO A 50 -1.55 -6.19 -3.29
C PRO A 50 -1.96 -4.85 -2.67
N ALA A 51 -1.00 -4.19 -2.02
CA ALA A 51 -1.20 -2.83 -1.56
C ALA A 51 -1.48 -1.88 -2.74
N PRO A 52 -2.27 -0.84 -2.55
CA PRO A 52 -2.36 0.26 -3.51
C PRO A 52 -1.02 0.99 -3.65
N PRO A 53 -0.83 1.79 -4.72
CA PRO A 53 0.28 2.72 -4.82
C PRO A 53 0.30 3.68 -3.62
N THR A 54 1.51 4.06 -3.16
CA THR A 54 1.68 5.01 -2.07
C THR A 54 1.09 6.39 -2.40
N ALA A 55 0.86 7.25 -1.41
CA ALA A 55 0.42 8.62 -1.62
C ALA A 55 1.33 9.34 -2.64
N TRP A 56 2.64 9.22 -2.49
CA TRP A 56 3.59 9.81 -3.42
C TRP A 56 3.43 9.26 -4.85
N SER A 57 3.29 7.96 -5.02
CA SER A 57 3.10 7.35 -6.35
C SER A 57 1.84 7.84 -7.05
N ARG A 58 0.75 8.05 -6.30
CA ARG A 58 -0.52 8.54 -6.86
C ARG A 58 -0.43 10.01 -7.28
N ILE A 59 0.29 10.83 -6.49
CA ILE A 59 0.58 12.23 -6.85
C ILE A 59 1.52 12.28 -8.05
N TYR A 60 2.57 11.48 -8.05
CA TYR A 60 3.52 11.38 -9.16
C TYR A 60 2.84 10.99 -10.49
N ALA A 61 1.88 10.08 -10.44
CA ALA A 61 1.08 9.68 -11.59
C ALA A 61 0.02 10.71 -12.01
N GLY A 62 -0.19 11.77 -11.22
CA GLY A 62 -1.22 12.77 -11.48
C GLY A 62 -2.64 12.30 -11.19
N TRP A 63 -2.82 11.22 -10.42
CA TRP A 63 -4.14 10.67 -10.10
C TRP A 63 -4.79 11.40 -8.94
N GLU A 64 -4.00 11.92 -8.02
CA GLU A 64 -4.47 12.65 -6.84
C GLU A 64 -3.61 13.91 -6.64
N ALA A 65 -4.21 14.93 -6.04
CA ALA A 65 -3.53 16.13 -5.61
C ALA A 65 -3.54 16.22 -4.08
N PRO A 66 -2.41 16.56 -3.44
CA PRO A 66 -2.39 16.71 -1.99
C PRO A 66 -3.09 18.00 -1.57
N VAL A 67 -3.61 18.00 -0.35
CA VAL A 67 -4.18 19.18 0.30
C VAL A 67 -3.18 19.69 1.34
N GLU A 68 -2.83 20.96 1.25
CA GLU A 68 -2.03 21.63 2.28
C GLU A 68 -2.97 22.21 3.34
N PRO A 69 -2.81 21.82 4.63
CA PRO A 69 -3.70 22.30 5.68
C PRO A 69 -3.38 23.75 6.06
N ASP A 70 -4.40 24.49 6.48
CA ASP A 70 -4.17 25.70 7.27
C ASP A 70 -3.76 25.27 8.67
N PHE A 71 -2.55 25.65 9.10
CA PHE A 71 -1.98 25.28 10.40
C PHE A 71 -2.79 25.77 11.62
N ASN A 72 -3.77 26.63 11.43
CA ASN A 72 -4.66 27.12 12.46
C ASN A 72 -6.03 26.42 12.50
N SER A 73 -6.23 25.40 11.66
CA SER A 73 -7.49 24.69 11.57
C SER A 73 -7.35 23.21 11.97
N GLU A 74 -8.40 22.67 12.56
CA GLU A 74 -8.53 21.21 12.69
C GLU A 74 -8.88 20.62 11.32
N MET A 75 -8.18 19.56 10.93
CA MET A 75 -8.47 18.84 9.72
C MET A 75 -8.90 17.42 10.03
N HIS A 76 -10.03 17.01 9.46
CA HIS A 76 -10.44 15.63 9.47
C HIS A 76 -9.84 14.90 8.27
N LEU A 77 -9.10 13.83 8.52
CA LEU A 77 -8.53 12.97 7.47
C LEU A 77 -9.36 11.69 7.39
N PRO A 78 -10.33 11.60 6.45
CA PRO A 78 -11.12 10.40 6.27
C PRO A 78 -10.24 9.22 5.80
N LEU A 79 -10.81 8.02 5.77
CA LEU A 79 -10.14 6.87 5.19
C LEU A 79 -9.82 7.13 3.71
N ARG A 80 -8.81 6.46 3.19
CA ARG A 80 -8.27 6.66 1.84
C ARG A 80 -9.32 6.72 0.73
N ASP A 81 -10.34 5.89 0.80
CA ASP A 81 -11.38 5.81 -0.24
C ASP A 81 -12.25 7.06 -0.33
N ASP A 82 -12.34 7.81 0.77
CA ASP A 82 -13.12 9.06 0.90
C ASP A 82 -12.19 10.26 1.15
N GLY A 83 -10.87 10.05 1.18
CA GLY A 83 -9.97 10.98 1.77
C GLY A 83 -8.92 11.58 0.85
N ASN A 84 -8.37 12.66 1.33
CA ASN A 84 -7.31 13.40 0.70
C ASN A 84 -5.95 12.98 1.26
N ILE A 85 -4.92 13.17 0.47
CA ILE A 85 -3.54 13.18 0.95
C ILE A 85 -3.26 14.56 1.53
N ILE A 86 -2.80 14.61 2.78
CA ILE A 86 -2.34 15.86 3.38
C ILE A 86 -0.85 16.01 3.11
N LYS A 87 -0.45 17.19 2.63
CA LYS A 87 0.95 17.57 2.48
C LYS A 87 1.32 18.61 3.54
N ILE A 88 2.32 18.29 4.36
CA ILE A 88 2.88 19.22 5.35
C ILE A 88 4.29 19.61 4.88
N PRO A 89 4.49 20.83 4.37
CA PRO A 89 5.79 21.29 3.92
C PRO A 89 6.74 21.48 5.12
N ILE A 90 8.00 21.06 4.96
CA ILE A 90 9.12 21.32 5.87
C ILE A 90 10.00 22.41 5.24
N THR A 91 10.34 22.23 3.98
CA THR A 91 11.03 23.18 3.12
C THR A 91 10.32 23.24 1.78
N ASP A 92 10.85 23.99 0.83
CA ASP A 92 10.32 24.02 -0.56
C ASP A 92 10.42 22.66 -1.27
N GLN A 93 11.28 21.76 -0.79
CA GLN A 93 11.62 20.49 -1.45
C GLN A 93 11.45 19.27 -0.53
N GLU A 94 11.22 19.46 0.76
CA GLU A 94 11.06 18.41 1.75
C GLU A 94 9.71 18.57 2.45
N TYR A 95 8.92 17.49 2.50
CA TYR A 95 7.57 17.52 3.05
C TYR A 95 7.10 16.14 3.50
N TYR A 96 6.14 16.13 4.41
CA TYR A 96 5.41 14.92 4.76
C TYR A 96 4.14 14.78 3.92
N LEU A 97 3.87 13.54 3.46
CA LEU A 97 2.55 13.16 2.98
C LEU A 97 1.90 12.26 4.01
N ILE A 98 0.66 12.56 4.34
CA ILE A 98 -0.11 11.84 5.35
C ILE A 98 -1.38 11.30 4.72
N GLU A 99 -1.65 10.02 4.91
CA GLU A 99 -2.88 9.36 4.50
C GLU A 99 -3.42 8.46 5.61
N ASN A 100 -4.73 8.31 5.68
CA ASN A 100 -5.39 7.43 6.64
C ASN A 100 -5.76 6.11 5.95
N ARG A 101 -5.24 5.00 6.46
CA ARG A 101 -5.38 3.67 5.88
C ARG A 101 -6.03 2.70 6.86
N SER A 102 -6.82 1.76 6.35
CA SER A 102 -7.50 0.78 7.19
C SER A 102 -7.42 -0.61 6.61
N ASN A 103 -6.95 -1.56 7.41
CA ASN A 103 -6.92 -2.98 7.07
C ASN A 103 -8.22 -3.72 7.44
N HIS A 104 -9.28 -3.00 7.72
CA HIS A 104 -10.54 -3.60 8.11
C HIS A 104 -11.25 -4.22 6.90
N VAL A 105 -11.62 -5.49 7.00
CA VAL A 105 -12.45 -6.19 6.02
C VAL A 105 -13.90 -5.68 6.08
N ARG A 106 -14.33 -5.27 7.26
CA ARG A 106 -15.61 -4.62 7.56
C ARG A 106 -15.42 -3.74 8.80
N PRO A 107 -16.32 -2.82 9.12
CA PRO A 107 -16.16 -1.90 10.25
C PRO A 107 -15.73 -2.63 11.54
N GLY A 108 -14.57 -2.25 12.08
CA GLY A 108 -14.01 -2.78 13.31
C GLY A 108 -13.43 -4.20 13.26
N VAL A 109 -13.36 -4.85 12.10
CA VAL A 109 -12.86 -6.21 11.95
C VAL A 109 -11.71 -6.28 10.95
N SER A 110 -10.49 -6.44 11.44
CA SER A 110 -9.30 -6.68 10.61
C SER A 110 -9.16 -8.16 10.25
N ILE A 111 -8.35 -8.43 9.23
CA ILE A 111 -7.96 -9.81 8.87
C ILE A 111 -7.29 -10.53 10.04
N ASP A 112 -6.44 -9.84 10.80
CA ASP A 112 -5.76 -10.47 11.94
C ASP A 112 -6.74 -10.84 13.05
N SER A 113 -7.80 -10.05 13.26
CA SER A 113 -8.87 -10.42 14.19
C SER A 113 -9.60 -11.69 13.74
N ILE A 114 -9.88 -11.83 12.44
CA ILE A 114 -10.50 -13.03 11.88
C ILE A 114 -9.56 -14.22 12.02
N ARG A 115 -8.29 -14.07 11.68
CA ARG A 115 -7.26 -15.13 11.82
C ARG A 115 -7.13 -15.61 13.25
N TYR A 116 -7.11 -14.67 14.20
CA TYR A 116 -7.06 -15.00 15.62
C TYR A 116 -8.29 -15.80 16.08
N LEU A 117 -9.47 -15.37 15.67
CA LEU A 117 -10.72 -16.07 16.01
C LEU A 117 -10.74 -17.49 15.44
N ILE A 118 -10.39 -17.68 14.18
CA ILE A 118 -10.35 -19.00 13.55
C ILE A 118 -9.29 -19.88 14.21
N GLY A 119 -8.09 -19.36 14.47
CA GLY A 119 -7.01 -20.07 15.12
C GLY A 119 -7.36 -20.50 16.54
N SER A 120 -8.07 -19.67 17.30
CA SER A 120 -8.50 -19.98 18.67
C SER A 120 -9.58 -21.06 18.74
N VAL A 121 -10.45 -21.15 17.73
CA VAL A 121 -11.53 -22.15 17.67
C VAL A 121 -11.01 -23.50 17.19
N SER A 122 -10.03 -23.52 16.28
CA SER A 122 -9.53 -24.75 15.67
C SER A 122 -8.49 -25.49 16.51
N ASN A 123 -8.06 -24.95 17.65
CA ASN A 123 -6.95 -25.48 18.47
C ASN A 123 -5.67 -25.77 17.66
N SER A 124 -5.50 -25.06 16.56
CA SER A 124 -4.39 -25.21 15.64
C SER A 124 -3.32 -24.16 15.96
N ASP A 125 -2.10 -24.57 16.19
CA ASP A 125 -0.94 -23.68 16.35
C ASP A 125 -0.58 -22.93 15.06
N THR A 126 -1.27 -23.23 13.97
CA THR A 126 -1.10 -22.58 12.67
C THR A 126 -2.24 -21.61 12.40
N TYR A 127 -1.90 -20.34 12.24
CA TYR A 127 -2.86 -19.35 11.75
C TYR A 127 -3.35 -19.74 10.34
N PRO A 128 -4.67 -19.63 10.06
CA PRO A 128 -5.19 -19.87 8.73
C PRO A 128 -4.52 -18.96 7.70
N SER A 129 -4.34 -19.47 6.50
CA SER A 129 -3.76 -18.70 5.41
C SER A 129 -4.70 -17.57 4.98
N TYR A 130 -4.16 -16.51 4.39
CA TYR A 130 -4.97 -15.44 3.79
C TYR A 130 -6.00 -15.99 2.79
N SER A 131 -5.65 -17.02 2.03
CA SER A 131 -6.59 -17.65 1.08
C SER A 131 -7.79 -18.31 1.76
N GLU A 132 -7.61 -18.91 2.93
CA GLU A 132 -8.72 -19.49 3.72
C GLU A 132 -9.63 -18.40 4.28
N ILE A 133 -9.05 -17.33 4.80
CA ILE A 133 -9.81 -16.18 5.33
C ILE A 133 -10.60 -15.49 4.21
N LEU A 134 -9.98 -15.31 3.03
CA LEU A 134 -10.61 -14.69 1.90
C LEU A 134 -11.72 -15.57 1.27
N GLN A 135 -11.81 -16.86 1.63
CA GLN A 135 -12.92 -17.71 1.19
C GLN A 135 -14.24 -17.39 1.90
N ASP A 136 -14.16 -16.93 3.13
CA ASP A 136 -15.32 -16.83 4.02
C ASP A 136 -15.74 -15.38 4.32
N SER A 137 -14.99 -14.40 3.81
CA SER A 137 -15.23 -13.00 4.12
C SER A 137 -16.27 -12.38 3.20
N SER A 138 -17.31 -11.83 3.82
CA SER A 138 -18.32 -11.01 3.14
C SER A 138 -17.67 -9.81 2.42
N GLY A 139 -18.00 -9.61 1.15
CA GLY A 139 -17.52 -8.51 0.32
C GLY A 139 -16.39 -8.86 -0.62
N ILE A 140 -15.86 -10.09 -0.57
CA ILE A 140 -14.92 -10.59 -1.58
C ILE A 140 -15.71 -11.34 -2.64
N GLU A 141 -15.64 -10.82 -3.88
CA GLU A 141 -16.32 -11.43 -5.01
C GLU A 141 -15.39 -12.43 -5.70
N LYS A 142 -15.95 -13.58 -6.06
CA LYS A 142 -15.26 -14.64 -6.81
C LYS A 142 -16.03 -14.97 -8.07
N ASP A 143 -15.31 -15.34 -9.11
CA ASP A 143 -15.90 -15.91 -10.32
C ASP A 143 -16.39 -17.36 -10.09
N ILE A 144 -16.97 -17.96 -11.13
CA ILE A 144 -17.48 -19.32 -11.10
C ILE A 144 -16.38 -20.37 -10.83
N ASN A 145 -15.12 -20.04 -11.07
CA ASN A 145 -13.96 -20.91 -10.83
C ASN A 145 -13.35 -20.68 -9.43
N GLY A 146 -13.90 -19.76 -8.62
CA GLY A 146 -13.41 -19.41 -7.30
C GLY A 146 -12.22 -18.42 -7.32
N VAL A 147 -11.96 -17.79 -8.45
CA VAL A 147 -10.93 -16.74 -8.59
C VAL A 147 -11.47 -15.44 -8.00
N ILE A 148 -10.69 -14.78 -7.13
CA ILE A 148 -11.04 -13.48 -6.57
C ILE A 148 -11.01 -12.44 -7.68
N VAL A 149 -12.13 -11.78 -7.93
CA VAL A 149 -12.30 -10.74 -8.96
C VAL A 149 -12.49 -9.35 -8.36
N SER A 150 -12.90 -9.27 -7.10
CA SER A 150 -13.06 -8.02 -6.38
C SER A 150 -12.78 -8.19 -4.89
N VAL A 151 -12.18 -7.17 -4.28
CA VAL A 151 -12.02 -7.07 -2.83
C VAL A 151 -12.54 -5.70 -2.37
N PRO A 152 -13.20 -5.61 -1.22
CA PRO A 152 -13.79 -4.35 -0.76
C PRO A 152 -12.74 -3.27 -0.44
N ASN A 153 -11.55 -3.70 -0.05
CA ASN A 153 -10.47 -2.81 0.35
C ASN A 153 -9.12 -3.52 0.18
N TYR A 154 -8.24 -2.98 -0.66
CA TYR A 154 -6.90 -3.54 -0.86
C TYR A 154 -5.95 -3.32 0.33
N ASP A 155 -6.29 -2.44 1.28
CA ASP A 155 -5.52 -2.24 2.50
C ASP A 155 -5.67 -3.39 3.51
N ILE A 156 -6.61 -4.32 3.30
CA ILE A 156 -6.79 -5.49 4.16
C ILE A 156 -5.54 -6.37 4.28
N GLY A 157 -4.61 -6.24 3.33
CA GLY A 157 -3.29 -6.87 3.39
C GLY A 157 -2.29 -6.17 4.32
N PHE A 158 -2.62 -5.01 4.89
CA PHE A 158 -1.74 -4.27 5.77
C PHE A 158 -1.67 -4.87 7.19
N PRO A 159 -0.53 -4.71 7.87
CA PRO A 159 -0.37 -5.23 9.22
C PRO A 159 -1.22 -4.50 10.26
N ALA A 160 -1.58 -3.23 10.02
CA ALA A 160 -2.38 -2.41 10.93
C ALA A 160 -3.12 -1.31 10.19
N SER A 161 -4.14 -0.74 10.84
CA SER A 161 -4.82 0.50 10.44
C SER A 161 -4.18 1.70 11.13
N GLY A 162 -4.24 2.86 10.49
CA GLY A 162 -3.78 4.11 11.06
C GLY A 162 -3.27 5.09 10.01
N LEU A 163 -2.61 6.13 10.50
CA LEU A 163 -1.98 7.12 9.65
C LEU A 163 -0.65 6.59 9.12
N LEU A 164 -0.47 6.66 7.80
CA LEU A 164 0.82 6.51 7.16
C LEU A 164 1.41 7.89 6.90
N ILE A 165 2.64 8.08 7.35
CA ILE A 165 3.39 9.32 7.16
C ILE A 165 4.60 8.99 6.31
N TRP A 166 4.68 9.63 5.16
CA TRP A 166 5.76 9.50 4.20
C TRP A 166 6.65 10.73 4.26
N ASP A 167 7.93 10.53 4.46
CA ASP A 167 8.94 11.57 4.36
C ASP A 167 9.44 11.66 2.92
N ILE A 168 9.26 12.80 2.28
CA ILE A 168 9.55 13.01 0.86
C ILE A 168 10.58 14.11 0.72
N ASP A 169 11.64 13.82 -0.02
CA ASP A 169 12.70 14.75 -0.39
C ASP A 169 12.83 14.81 -1.93
N ASP A 170 12.28 15.85 -2.53
CA ASP A 170 12.29 16.04 -3.98
C ASP A 170 13.70 16.24 -4.54
N VAL A 171 14.67 16.69 -3.73
CA VAL A 171 16.08 16.79 -4.14
C VAL A 171 16.65 15.39 -4.35
N ILE A 172 16.47 14.50 -3.38
CA ILE A 172 16.93 13.10 -3.48
C ILE A 172 16.25 12.42 -4.66
N ILE A 173 14.95 12.62 -4.82
CA ILE A 173 14.17 12.06 -5.92
C ILE A 173 14.70 12.55 -7.26
N SER A 174 14.94 13.85 -7.43
CA SER A 174 15.42 14.43 -8.68
C SER A 174 16.80 13.92 -9.10
N TYR A 175 17.69 13.68 -8.15
CA TYR A 175 19.01 13.07 -8.42
C TYR A 175 18.91 11.57 -8.70
N SER A 176 17.81 10.95 -8.31
CA SER A 176 17.59 9.52 -8.50
C SER A 176 16.91 9.19 -9.82
N ILE A 177 16.42 10.18 -10.55
CA ILE A 177 15.92 10.02 -11.92
C ILE A 177 17.09 10.30 -12.86
N ASP A 178 17.66 9.28 -13.49
CA ASP A 178 18.75 9.47 -14.44
C ASP A 178 18.26 10.15 -15.73
N GLY A 179 19.23 10.70 -16.51
CA GLY A 179 18.94 11.38 -17.78
C GLY A 179 18.26 10.50 -18.85
N TYR A 180 18.04 9.24 -18.58
CA TYR A 180 17.32 8.27 -19.42
C TYR A 180 15.92 7.97 -18.88
N GLY A 181 15.44 8.70 -17.88
CA GLY A 181 14.13 8.48 -17.26
C GLY A 181 14.05 7.22 -16.38
N ARG A 182 15.18 6.57 -16.09
CA ARG A 182 15.20 5.46 -15.13
C ARG A 182 15.20 6.03 -13.73
N CYS A 183 14.16 5.68 -12.99
CA CYS A 183 14.04 6.11 -11.61
C CYS A 183 14.84 5.18 -10.70
N LEU A 184 15.85 5.73 -10.07
CA LEU A 184 16.69 5.07 -9.07
C LEU A 184 16.36 5.60 -7.67
N ILE A 185 15.10 5.93 -7.43
CA ILE A 185 14.59 6.36 -6.13
C ILE A 185 15.04 5.31 -5.12
N ASN A 186 15.53 5.76 -3.96
CA ASN A 186 16.10 4.91 -2.92
C ASN A 186 17.42 4.21 -3.27
N LYS A 187 18.15 4.65 -4.29
CA LYS A 187 19.52 4.16 -4.57
C LYS A 187 20.53 4.54 -3.50
N GLY A 188 20.24 5.48 -2.65
CA GLY A 188 21.11 5.94 -1.58
C GLY A 188 20.74 5.39 -0.20
N ARG A 189 21.50 5.80 0.82
CA ARG A 189 21.09 5.58 2.22
C ARG A 189 19.86 6.43 2.48
N GLY A 190 18.68 5.84 2.34
CA GLY A 190 17.48 6.45 2.88
C GLY A 190 17.66 6.64 4.39
N ARG A 191 17.35 7.84 4.87
CA ARG A 191 17.22 8.12 6.29
C ARG A 191 15.94 7.54 6.81
#